data_bc2a2a1f79ced8cf638243a1ea02a02a
#
_entry.id   bc2a2a1f79ced8cf638243a1ea02a02a
#
_cell.length_a   1.000
_cell.length_b   1.000
_cell.length_c   1.000
_cell.angle_alpha   90.00
_cell.angle_beta   90.00
_cell.angle_gamma   90.00
#
_symmetry.space_group_name_H-M   'P 1'
#
loop_
_entity.id
_entity.type
_entity.pdbx_description
1 polymer ?
#
loop_
_entity_poly.entity_id
_entity_poly.type
_entity_poly.pdbx_seq_one_letter_code
_entity_poly.pdbx_strand_id
1 'polypeptide(L)'
;MCLTQGFIGGTADGKHSVTLGREGSDFTAAIFANCLDAEEVTIWKDVDGLLNADPKRFADTVKIPHIHYSEAIELAFYGATIIHPKTIKPLQNKGITLKVQSFLNPDHEPTVIDGNHRKNDESIPSFIVKDNQTLVSISPRDYSFMDEHNLKTIFEVCADLNIHANMIQTSALMLSFCFDSDSNKLKHLMEQLSESFSIKYNDGLQLFTIRHYGKGGDMSFLEGRRVLVQQQSRSTMQFVIR
;
A
#
# COMPACT_ATOMS: atom_id res chain seq x y z
N MET A 1 -6.54 -32.57 13.75
CA MET A 1 -6.00 -31.21 13.90
C MET A 1 -4.50 -31.26 13.62
N CYS A 2 -3.99 -30.46 12.69
CA CYS A 2 -2.56 -30.36 12.41
C CYS A 2 -2.06 -29.00 12.89
N LEU A 3 -0.90 -28.98 13.56
CA LEU A 3 -0.23 -27.76 13.98
C LEU A 3 1.04 -27.58 13.16
N THR A 4 1.27 -26.39 12.63
CA THR A 4 2.49 -26.05 11.88
C THR A 4 2.97 -24.65 12.25
N GLN A 5 4.22 -24.35 11.90
CA GLN A 5 4.78 -23.00 12.09
C GLN A 5 4.55 -22.15 10.82
N GLY A 6 4.65 -20.82 10.96
CA GLY A 6 4.67 -19.88 9.85
C GLY A 6 6.06 -19.76 9.21
N PHE A 7 6.20 -18.91 8.17
CA PHE A 7 7.45 -18.62 7.45
C PHE A 7 8.09 -19.85 6.77
N ILE A 8 7.31 -20.86 6.43
CA ILE A 8 7.82 -22.08 5.83
C ILE A 8 8.19 -21.82 4.36
N GLY A 9 9.47 -21.84 4.06
CA GLY A 9 10.00 -21.69 2.72
C GLY A 9 11.32 -22.42 2.57
N GLY A 10 11.62 -22.84 1.33
CA GLY A 10 12.88 -23.47 0.97
C GLY A 10 13.33 -23.05 -0.41
N THR A 11 14.62 -23.21 -0.70
CA THR A 11 15.16 -23.04 -2.05
C THR A 11 14.61 -24.13 -2.98
N ALA A 12 14.58 -23.86 -4.30
CA ALA A 12 14.07 -24.80 -5.28
C ALA A 12 14.84 -26.15 -5.30
N ASP A 13 16.12 -26.13 -4.91
CA ASP A 13 16.96 -27.33 -4.77
C ASP A 13 16.75 -28.07 -3.43
N GLY A 14 15.89 -27.54 -2.54
CA GLY A 14 15.56 -28.12 -1.25
C GLY A 14 16.68 -28.11 -0.20
N LYS A 15 17.82 -27.43 -0.47
CA LYS A 15 18.99 -27.48 0.41
C LYS A 15 19.01 -26.46 1.51
N HIS A 16 18.27 -25.35 1.37
CA HIS A 16 18.28 -24.25 2.31
C HIS A 16 16.87 -23.85 2.70
N SER A 17 16.67 -23.56 4.00
CA SER A 17 15.47 -22.88 4.47
C SER A 17 15.58 -21.40 4.15
N VAL A 18 14.47 -20.81 3.71
CA VAL A 18 14.36 -19.37 3.45
C VAL A 18 13.17 -18.79 4.20
N THR A 19 13.23 -17.50 4.51
CA THR A 19 12.09 -16.79 5.07
C THR A 19 11.20 -16.25 3.97
N LEU A 20 9.89 -16.21 4.22
CA LEU A 20 8.91 -15.67 3.26
C LEU A 20 8.82 -14.12 3.29
N GLY A 21 9.70 -13.47 4.05
CA GLY A 21 9.73 -12.03 4.21
C GLY A 21 8.63 -11.52 5.15
N ARG A 22 8.22 -10.25 4.96
CA ARG A 22 7.24 -9.58 5.81
C ARG A 22 5.89 -10.32 5.78
N GLU A 23 5.26 -10.47 6.96
CA GLU A 23 3.96 -11.16 7.13
C GLU A 23 3.93 -12.61 6.63
N GLY A 24 5.08 -13.29 6.73
CA GLY A 24 5.26 -14.66 6.24
C GLY A 24 4.37 -15.69 6.93
N SER A 25 3.90 -15.48 8.16
CA SER A 25 2.93 -16.37 8.83
C SER A 25 1.56 -16.33 8.16
N ASP A 26 1.04 -15.13 7.87
CA ASP A 26 -0.23 -14.94 7.17
C ASP A 26 -0.16 -15.52 5.75
N PHE A 27 0.97 -15.29 5.06
CA PHE A 27 1.21 -15.86 3.74
C PHE A 27 1.30 -17.38 3.77
N THR A 28 1.94 -17.98 4.79
CA THR A 28 1.97 -19.44 4.98
C THR A 28 0.55 -20.00 5.15
N ALA A 29 -0.28 -19.36 5.96
CA ALA A 29 -1.68 -19.77 6.16
C ALA A 29 -2.47 -19.73 4.83
N ALA A 30 -2.28 -18.67 4.04
CA ALA A 30 -2.92 -18.55 2.73
C ALA A 30 -2.45 -19.62 1.72
N ILE A 31 -1.16 -19.98 1.74
CA ILE A 31 -0.62 -21.07 0.90
C ILE A 31 -1.26 -22.41 1.30
N PHE A 32 -1.31 -22.72 2.61
CA PHE A 32 -1.95 -23.94 3.08
C PHE A 32 -3.43 -23.99 2.71
N ALA A 33 -4.17 -22.90 2.93
CA ALA A 33 -5.58 -22.81 2.53
C ALA A 33 -5.76 -23.08 1.03
N ASN A 34 -4.90 -22.49 0.19
CA ASN A 34 -4.92 -22.73 -1.25
C ASN A 34 -4.60 -24.18 -1.61
N CYS A 35 -3.58 -24.81 -0.99
CA CYS A 35 -3.18 -26.19 -1.29
C CYS A 35 -4.20 -27.22 -0.82
N LEU A 36 -4.94 -26.92 0.24
CA LEU A 36 -5.94 -27.82 0.84
C LEU A 36 -7.36 -27.57 0.32
N ASP A 37 -7.55 -26.66 -0.62
CA ASP A 37 -8.87 -26.24 -1.12
C ASP A 37 -9.82 -25.87 0.02
N ALA A 38 -9.31 -25.10 0.99
CA ALA A 38 -10.08 -24.68 2.16
C ALA A 38 -11.24 -23.75 1.75
N GLU A 39 -12.34 -23.81 2.46
CA GLU A 39 -13.50 -22.93 2.28
C GLU A 39 -13.21 -21.52 2.80
N GLU A 40 -12.46 -21.43 3.89
CA GLU A 40 -12.08 -20.17 4.53
C GLU A 40 -10.74 -20.27 5.25
N VAL A 41 -10.13 -19.11 5.53
CA VAL A 41 -8.96 -18.97 6.40
C VAL A 41 -9.17 -17.82 7.37
N THR A 42 -8.89 -18.04 8.65
CA THR A 42 -8.97 -16.99 9.68
C THR A 42 -7.58 -16.61 10.14
N ILE A 43 -7.25 -15.33 10.02
CA ILE A 43 -6.04 -14.73 10.57
C ILE A 43 -6.38 -14.04 11.88
N TRP A 44 -5.78 -14.53 12.96
CA TRP A 44 -5.98 -13.98 14.30
C TRP A 44 -4.97 -12.85 14.54
N LYS A 45 -5.46 -11.67 14.89
CA LYS A 45 -4.67 -10.47 15.16
C LYS A 45 -4.97 -9.89 16.54
N ASP A 46 -4.17 -8.94 16.97
CA ASP A 46 -4.35 -8.15 18.20
C ASP A 46 -5.26 -6.92 18.01
N VAL A 47 -5.91 -6.84 16.85
CA VAL A 47 -6.86 -5.78 16.48
C VAL A 47 -8.22 -6.38 16.15
N ASP A 48 -9.30 -5.60 16.27
CA ASP A 48 -10.68 -6.07 16.08
C ASP A 48 -11.09 -6.29 14.60
N GLY A 49 -10.14 -6.43 13.71
CA GLY A 49 -10.35 -6.55 12.26
C GLY A 49 -9.73 -5.39 11.49
N LEU A 50 -10.19 -5.18 10.26
CA LEU A 50 -9.75 -4.06 9.44
C LEU A 50 -10.47 -2.78 9.89
N LEU A 51 -9.70 -1.76 10.25
CA LEU A 51 -10.22 -0.44 10.58
C LEU A 51 -10.02 0.51 9.39
N ASN A 52 -10.87 1.50 9.29
CA ASN A 52 -10.82 2.51 8.24
C ASN A 52 -9.64 3.51 8.39
N ALA A 53 -8.95 3.49 9.52
CA ALA A 53 -7.75 4.28 9.78
C ALA A 53 -6.91 3.62 10.89
N ASP A 54 -5.67 4.06 11.04
CA ASP A 54 -4.80 3.65 12.15
C ASP A 54 -5.30 4.27 13.47
N PRO A 55 -5.75 3.48 14.46
CA PRO A 55 -6.28 3.98 15.72
C PRO A 55 -5.23 4.74 16.57
N LYS A 56 -3.94 4.58 16.26
CA LYS A 56 -2.88 5.37 16.91
C LYS A 56 -2.84 6.82 16.43
N ARG A 57 -3.49 7.11 15.30
CA ARG A 57 -3.48 8.43 14.63
C ARG A 57 -4.86 9.10 14.63
N PHE A 58 -5.91 8.29 14.60
CA PHE A 58 -7.29 8.73 14.50
C PHE A 58 -8.10 8.18 15.67
N ALA A 59 -8.72 9.07 16.44
CA ALA A 59 -9.48 8.69 17.64
C ALA A 59 -10.77 7.92 17.28
N ASP A 60 -11.44 8.32 16.20
CA ASP A 60 -12.75 7.80 15.79
C ASP A 60 -12.62 6.85 14.60
N THR A 61 -11.97 5.70 14.83
CA THR A 61 -11.86 4.67 13.79
C THR A 61 -13.11 3.79 13.74
N VAL A 62 -13.49 3.40 12.53
CA VAL A 62 -14.64 2.54 12.28
C VAL A 62 -14.17 1.22 11.68
N LYS A 63 -14.69 0.11 12.20
CA LYS A 63 -14.43 -1.22 11.67
C LYS A 63 -15.11 -1.39 10.32
N ILE A 64 -14.38 -1.96 9.38
CA ILE A 64 -14.90 -2.37 8.07
C ILE A 64 -15.35 -3.83 8.19
N PRO A 65 -16.67 -4.12 8.18
CA PRO A 65 -17.17 -5.48 8.43
C PRO A 65 -16.92 -6.41 7.23
N HIS A 66 -16.92 -5.84 6.03
CA HIS A 66 -16.68 -6.57 4.80
C HIS A 66 -15.93 -5.71 3.79
N ILE A 67 -15.06 -6.34 3.02
CA ILE A 67 -14.31 -5.69 1.95
C ILE A 67 -14.02 -6.68 0.82
N HIS A 68 -14.14 -6.22 -0.42
CA HIS A 68 -13.76 -7.02 -1.59
C HIS A 68 -12.24 -7.17 -1.69
N TYR A 69 -11.74 -8.29 -2.23
CA TYR A 69 -10.28 -8.53 -2.40
C TYR A 69 -9.53 -7.38 -3.06
N SER A 70 -10.10 -6.79 -4.13
CA SER A 70 -9.44 -5.69 -4.85
C SER A 70 -9.26 -4.47 -3.97
N GLU A 71 -10.25 -4.14 -3.15
CA GLU A 71 -10.16 -3.00 -2.24
C GLU A 71 -9.17 -3.26 -1.10
N ALA A 72 -9.11 -4.48 -0.57
CA ALA A 72 -8.10 -4.84 0.42
C ALA A 72 -6.67 -4.73 -0.14
N ILE A 73 -6.46 -5.08 -1.42
CA ILE A 73 -5.18 -4.90 -2.12
C ILE A 73 -4.87 -3.42 -2.30
N GLU A 74 -5.84 -2.61 -2.70
CA GLU A 74 -5.70 -1.15 -2.85
C GLU A 74 -5.30 -0.49 -1.52
N LEU A 75 -6.01 -0.79 -0.43
CA LEU A 75 -5.67 -0.26 0.90
C LEU A 75 -4.25 -0.65 1.32
N ALA A 76 -3.86 -1.90 1.08
CA ALA A 76 -2.52 -2.37 1.40
C ALA A 76 -1.44 -1.69 0.52
N PHE A 77 -1.71 -1.42 -0.76
CA PHE A 77 -0.83 -0.66 -1.65
C PHE A 77 -0.60 0.76 -1.11
N TYR A 78 -1.65 1.43 -0.66
CA TYR A 78 -1.55 2.76 -0.05
C TYR A 78 -0.89 2.75 1.33
N GLY A 79 -0.72 1.58 1.97
CA GLY A 79 0.03 1.45 3.22
C GLY A 79 -0.76 0.98 4.44
N ALA A 80 -2.01 0.54 4.25
CA ALA A 80 -2.71 -0.17 5.32
C ALA A 80 -2.00 -1.50 5.63
N THR A 81 -1.64 -1.72 6.90
CA THR A 81 -0.68 -2.78 7.28
C THR A 81 -1.32 -4.04 7.85
N ILE A 82 -2.63 -4.22 7.73
CA ILE A 82 -3.32 -5.33 8.40
C ILE A 82 -3.10 -6.66 7.69
N ILE A 83 -3.20 -6.68 6.36
CA ILE A 83 -2.98 -7.88 5.54
C ILE A 83 -2.13 -7.51 4.31
N HIS A 84 -1.07 -8.24 4.07
CA HIS A 84 -0.22 -8.02 2.91
C HIS A 84 -0.86 -8.57 1.62
N PRO A 85 -0.74 -7.89 0.46
CA PRO A 85 -1.30 -8.36 -0.82
C PRO A 85 -0.88 -9.79 -1.22
N LYS A 86 0.32 -10.21 -0.83
CA LYS A 86 0.81 -11.59 -1.04
C LYS A 86 -0.09 -12.64 -0.39
N THR A 87 -0.68 -12.34 0.77
CA THR A 87 -1.62 -13.23 1.47
C THR A 87 -2.95 -13.34 0.72
N ILE A 88 -3.42 -12.24 0.13
CA ILE A 88 -4.70 -12.20 -0.60
C ILE A 88 -4.64 -12.98 -1.91
N LYS A 89 -3.54 -12.88 -2.65
CA LYS A 89 -3.41 -13.45 -4.00
C LYS A 89 -3.74 -14.95 -4.11
N PRO A 90 -3.16 -15.87 -3.30
CA PRO A 90 -3.50 -17.29 -3.37
C PRO A 90 -4.96 -17.58 -2.97
N LEU A 91 -5.56 -16.78 -2.09
CA LEU A 91 -6.95 -16.93 -1.68
C LEU A 91 -7.91 -16.48 -2.77
N GLN A 92 -7.66 -15.30 -3.35
CA GLN A 92 -8.44 -14.78 -4.47
C GLN A 92 -8.50 -15.77 -5.66
N ASN A 93 -7.39 -16.42 -5.98
CA ASN A 93 -7.31 -17.37 -7.10
C ASN A 93 -8.27 -18.56 -6.96
N LYS A 94 -8.65 -18.92 -5.74
CA LYS A 94 -9.55 -20.03 -5.44
C LYS A 94 -10.88 -19.61 -4.81
N GLY A 95 -11.10 -18.30 -4.64
CA GLY A 95 -12.32 -17.78 -4.01
C GLY A 95 -12.44 -18.12 -2.52
N ILE A 96 -11.31 -18.31 -1.82
CA ILE A 96 -11.26 -18.69 -0.41
C ILE A 96 -11.50 -17.46 0.46
N THR A 97 -12.53 -17.47 1.29
CA THR A 97 -12.84 -16.36 2.19
C THR A 97 -11.73 -16.17 3.23
N LEU A 98 -11.24 -14.92 3.37
CA LEU A 98 -10.31 -14.53 4.42
C LEU A 98 -11.07 -13.79 5.52
N LYS A 99 -10.91 -14.24 6.76
CA LYS A 99 -11.43 -13.58 7.95
C LYS A 99 -10.28 -13.01 8.78
N VAL A 100 -10.42 -11.77 9.23
CA VAL A 100 -9.51 -11.13 10.18
C VAL A 100 -10.23 -11.03 11.52
N GLN A 101 -9.76 -11.78 12.51
CA GLN A 101 -10.40 -11.97 13.81
C GLN A 101 -9.48 -11.49 14.93
N SER A 102 -10.06 -10.87 15.96
CA SER A 102 -9.34 -10.52 17.18
C SER A 102 -9.17 -11.74 18.08
N PHE A 103 -7.95 -12.01 18.53
CA PHE A 103 -7.75 -13.00 19.59
C PHE A 103 -7.91 -12.39 21.00
N LEU A 104 -7.95 -11.06 21.11
CA LEU A 104 -8.28 -10.36 22.36
C LEU A 104 -9.80 -10.35 22.61
N ASN A 105 -10.59 -10.30 21.54
CA ASN A 105 -12.05 -10.27 21.56
C ASN A 105 -12.60 -11.33 20.58
N PRO A 106 -12.48 -12.61 20.87
CA PRO A 106 -12.81 -13.69 19.93
C PRO A 106 -14.30 -13.79 19.59
N ASP A 107 -15.16 -13.20 20.42
CA ASP A 107 -16.63 -13.18 20.21
C ASP A 107 -17.08 -12.02 19.29
N HIS A 108 -16.19 -11.10 18.96
CA HIS A 108 -16.52 -10.03 18.01
C HIS A 108 -16.57 -10.57 16.58
N GLU A 109 -17.50 -10.06 15.78
CA GLU A 109 -17.59 -10.40 14.36
C GLU A 109 -16.27 -10.08 13.62
N PRO A 110 -15.74 -10.97 12.75
CA PRO A 110 -14.52 -10.70 11.99
C PRO A 110 -14.75 -9.63 10.92
N THR A 111 -13.67 -9.08 10.37
CA THR A 111 -13.72 -8.50 9.01
C THR A 111 -13.64 -9.63 7.99
N VAL A 112 -14.56 -9.66 7.05
CA VAL A 112 -14.62 -10.63 5.96
C VAL A 112 -14.03 -10.03 4.69
N ILE A 113 -13.09 -10.73 4.06
CA ILE A 113 -12.47 -10.34 2.79
C ILE A 113 -12.77 -11.46 1.78
N ASP A 114 -13.55 -11.18 0.76
CA ASP A 114 -13.96 -12.16 -0.25
C ASP A 114 -14.14 -11.55 -1.65
N GLY A 115 -14.61 -12.34 -2.61
CA GLY A 115 -14.85 -11.93 -3.98
C GLY A 115 -16.23 -11.32 -4.24
N ASN A 116 -17.07 -11.14 -3.22
CA ASN A 116 -18.42 -10.63 -3.36
C ASN A 116 -18.44 -9.11 -3.21
N HIS A 117 -19.04 -8.39 -4.16
CA HIS A 117 -19.30 -6.96 -4.03
C HIS A 117 -20.58 -6.74 -3.24
N ARG A 118 -20.51 -5.98 -2.16
CA ARG A 118 -21.68 -5.55 -1.37
C ARG A 118 -21.93 -4.05 -1.55
N LYS A 119 -23.20 -3.65 -1.51
CA LYS A 119 -23.59 -2.23 -1.72
C LYS A 119 -22.90 -1.24 -0.76
N ASN A 120 -22.46 -1.72 0.38
CA ASN A 120 -21.86 -0.88 1.44
C ASN A 120 -20.34 -0.96 1.51
N ASP A 121 -19.67 -1.71 0.64
CA ASP A 121 -18.21 -1.88 0.68
C ASP A 121 -17.45 -0.55 0.53
N GLU A 122 -18.04 0.41 -0.20
CA GLU A 122 -17.47 1.73 -0.44
C GLU A 122 -18.10 2.84 0.45
N SER A 123 -18.88 2.47 1.48
CA SER A 123 -19.61 3.45 2.29
C SER A 123 -18.75 4.09 3.38
N ILE A 124 -17.66 3.46 3.76
CA ILE A 124 -16.76 3.90 4.82
C ILE A 124 -15.49 4.48 4.19
N PRO A 125 -15.22 5.78 4.34
CA PRO A 125 -13.96 6.35 3.87
C PRO A 125 -12.78 5.81 4.68
N SER A 126 -11.69 5.45 4.00
CA SER A 126 -10.48 4.95 4.65
C SER A 126 -9.35 5.95 4.56
N PHE A 127 -8.66 6.18 5.68
CA PHE A 127 -7.59 7.15 5.82
C PHE A 127 -6.26 6.44 6.06
N ILE A 128 -5.30 6.69 5.20
CA ILE A 128 -3.99 6.06 5.25
C ILE A 128 -2.91 7.14 5.23
N VAL A 129 -1.94 7.02 6.13
CA VAL A 129 -0.83 7.97 6.22
C VAL A 129 0.48 7.22 6.10
N LYS A 130 1.31 7.60 5.13
CA LYS A 130 2.71 7.20 5.06
C LYS A 130 3.58 8.36 5.50
N ASP A 131 4.35 8.15 6.55
CA ASP A 131 5.38 9.11 6.98
C ASP A 131 6.66 8.96 6.17
N ASN A 132 7.57 9.88 6.44
CA ASN A 132 8.93 9.80 5.94
C ASN A 132 8.98 9.62 4.42
N GLN A 133 8.30 10.52 3.71
CA GLN A 133 8.22 10.50 2.25
C GLN A 133 9.16 11.53 1.64
N THR A 134 9.73 11.19 0.50
CA THR A 134 10.48 12.11 -0.36
C THR A 134 9.68 12.36 -1.63
N LEU A 135 9.38 13.63 -1.91
CA LEU A 135 8.83 14.09 -3.18
C LEU A 135 9.95 14.55 -4.08
N VAL A 136 10.09 13.94 -5.24
CA VAL A 136 11.06 14.34 -6.29
C VAL A 136 10.29 14.90 -7.47
N SER A 137 10.83 15.98 -8.05
CA SER A 137 10.35 16.61 -9.30
C SER A 137 11.48 16.68 -10.29
N ILE A 138 11.28 16.08 -11.45
CA ILE A 138 12.29 15.89 -12.51
C ILE A 138 11.81 16.57 -13.77
N SER A 139 12.67 17.39 -14.39
CA SER A 139 12.39 18.08 -15.65
C SER A 139 13.58 17.93 -16.61
N PRO A 140 13.36 17.71 -17.92
CA PRO A 140 14.43 17.75 -18.92
C PRO A 140 15.15 19.11 -18.90
N ARG A 141 16.50 19.10 -19.05
CA ARG A 141 17.30 20.35 -19.01
C ARG A 141 17.15 21.19 -20.27
N ASP A 142 16.80 20.56 -21.38
CA ASP A 142 16.62 21.18 -22.69
C ASP A 142 15.19 21.69 -22.92
N TYR A 143 14.33 21.64 -21.89
CA TYR A 143 12.91 22.00 -21.96
C TYR A 143 12.09 21.15 -22.95
N SER A 144 12.57 19.98 -23.34
CA SER A 144 11.77 18.99 -24.06
C SER A 144 10.59 18.52 -23.23
N PHE A 145 9.57 17.96 -23.89
CA PHE A 145 8.42 17.42 -23.17
C PHE A 145 8.82 16.19 -22.34
N MET A 146 8.12 16.01 -21.22
CA MET A 146 8.17 14.79 -20.42
C MET A 146 7.37 13.70 -21.15
N ASP A 147 7.92 13.21 -22.25
CA ASP A 147 7.35 12.17 -23.10
C ASP A 147 7.64 10.76 -22.58
N GLU A 148 7.15 9.75 -23.30
CA GLU A 148 7.31 8.35 -22.96
C GLU A 148 8.78 7.92 -22.92
N HIS A 149 9.66 8.53 -23.71
CA HIS A 149 11.08 8.22 -23.71
C HIS A 149 11.76 8.71 -22.42
N ASN A 150 11.49 9.94 -22.03
CA ASN A 150 11.97 10.51 -20.78
C ASN A 150 11.43 9.75 -19.57
N LEU A 151 10.13 9.41 -19.58
CA LEU A 151 9.51 8.60 -18.54
C LEU A 151 10.16 7.21 -18.43
N LYS A 152 10.41 6.53 -19.56
CA LYS A 152 11.10 5.25 -19.60
C LYS A 152 12.47 5.35 -18.94
N THR A 153 13.29 6.31 -19.33
CA THR A 153 14.64 6.51 -18.77
C THR A 153 14.60 6.68 -17.25
N ILE A 154 13.69 7.52 -16.75
CA ILE A 154 13.55 7.75 -15.31
C ILE A 154 13.10 6.49 -14.56
N PHE A 155 12.08 5.78 -15.09
CA PHE A 155 11.57 4.57 -14.42
C PHE A 155 12.51 3.38 -14.53
N GLU A 156 13.37 3.27 -15.54
CA GLU A 156 14.46 2.28 -15.58
C GLU A 156 15.42 2.51 -14.40
N VAL A 157 15.87 3.74 -14.17
CA VAL A 157 16.70 4.07 -13.01
C VAL A 157 15.98 3.80 -11.69
N CYS A 158 14.69 4.13 -11.59
CA CYS A 158 13.89 3.82 -10.39
C CYS A 158 13.83 2.29 -10.14
N ALA A 159 13.65 1.50 -11.19
CA ALA A 159 13.59 0.03 -11.09
C ALA A 159 14.93 -0.55 -10.64
N ASP A 160 16.04 -0.11 -11.21
CA ASP A 160 17.40 -0.56 -10.86
C ASP A 160 17.75 -0.23 -9.40
N LEU A 161 17.29 0.91 -8.91
CA LEU A 161 17.47 1.35 -7.53
C LEU A 161 16.41 0.79 -6.56
N ASN A 162 15.45 -0.01 -7.05
CA ASN A 162 14.29 -0.48 -6.26
C ASN A 162 13.55 0.68 -5.57
N ILE A 163 13.33 1.77 -6.29
CA ILE A 163 12.49 2.90 -5.87
C ILE A 163 11.05 2.61 -6.32
N HIS A 164 10.14 2.50 -5.36
CA HIS A 164 8.72 2.31 -5.62
C HIS A 164 7.98 3.62 -5.40
N ALA A 165 7.37 4.14 -6.45
CA ALA A 165 6.58 5.37 -6.35
C ALA A 165 5.23 5.09 -5.68
N ASN A 166 4.94 5.83 -4.59
CA ASN A 166 3.66 5.79 -3.87
C ASN A 166 2.60 6.70 -4.50
N MET A 167 3.04 7.73 -5.20
CA MET A 167 2.21 8.66 -5.98
C MET A 167 3.01 9.16 -7.15
N ILE A 168 2.39 9.31 -8.32
CA ILE A 168 3.01 9.78 -9.56
C ILE A 168 2.10 10.84 -10.17
N GLN A 169 2.69 11.96 -10.58
CA GLN A 169 2.01 13.01 -11.32
C GLN A 169 2.91 13.54 -12.44
N THR A 170 2.35 13.68 -13.63
CA THR A 170 3.06 14.23 -14.80
C THR A 170 2.43 15.53 -15.25
N SER A 171 3.26 16.39 -15.83
CA SER A 171 2.84 17.55 -16.62
C SER A 171 3.63 17.58 -17.92
N ALA A 172 3.40 18.56 -18.77
CA ALA A 172 4.11 18.68 -20.04
C ALA A 172 5.64 18.70 -19.89
N LEU A 173 6.17 19.28 -18.82
CA LEU A 173 7.61 19.49 -18.62
C LEU A 173 8.18 18.83 -17.37
N MET A 174 7.36 18.10 -16.59
CA MET A 174 7.81 17.62 -15.29
C MET A 174 7.14 16.31 -14.91
N LEU A 175 7.93 15.39 -14.38
CA LEU A 175 7.48 14.23 -13.60
C LEU A 175 7.69 14.53 -12.13
N SER A 176 6.65 14.36 -11.31
CA SER A 176 6.76 14.36 -9.85
C SER A 176 6.32 13.01 -9.32
N PHE A 177 7.08 12.44 -8.39
CA PHE A 177 6.69 11.22 -7.69
C PHE A 177 7.15 11.23 -6.24
N CYS A 178 6.40 10.51 -5.41
CA CYS A 178 6.63 10.40 -3.99
C CYS A 178 7.01 8.95 -3.66
N PHE A 179 8.02 8.74 -2.82
CA PHE A 179 8.48 7.41 -2.40
C PHE A 179 8.98 7.42 -0.95
N ASP A 180 9.11 6.23 -0.34
CA ASP A 180 9.62 6.09 1.02
C ASP A 180 11.05 6.58 1.09
N SER A 181 11.33 7.54 1.98
CA SER A 181 12.62 8.24 2.04
C SER A 181 13.80 7.28 2.27
N ASP A 182 14.75 7.35 1.36
CA ASP A 182 16.03 6.66 1.43
C ASP A 182 17.11 7.58 0.82
N SER A 183 17.98 8.11 1.66
CA SER A 183 19.00 9.09 1.25
C SER A 183 20.01 8.52 0.25
N ASN A 184 20.31 7.21 0.33
CA ASN A 184 21.24 6.57 -0.60
C ASN A 184 20.60 6.41 -1.98
N LYS A 185 19.35 5.95 -2.02
CA LYS A 185 18.59 5.83 -3.28
C LYS A 185 18.39 7.18 -3.93
N LEU A 186 18.03 8.20 -3.17
CA LEU A 186 17.88 9.57 -3.66
C LEU A 186 19.18 10.09 -4.28
N LYS A 187 20.31 9.89 -3.59
CA LYS A 187 21.64 10.29 -4.08
C LYS A 187 21.97 9.61 -5.41
N HIS A 188 21.83 8.29 -5.51
CA HIS A 188 22.09 7.54 -6.74
C HIS A 188 21.13 7.93 -7.89
N LEU A 189 19.84 8.18 -7.59
CA LEU A 189 18.87 8.69 -8.56
C LEU A 189 19.35 10.02 -9.15
N MET A 190 19.80 10.94 -8.28
CA MET A 190 20.31 12.24 -8.71
C MET A 190 21.59 12.11 -9.55
N GLU A 191 22.53 11.25 -9.12
CA GLU A 191 23.76 11.01 -9.86
C GLU A 191 23.51 10.47 -11.27
N GLN A 192 22.60 9.49 -11.44
CA GLN A 192 22.32 8.88 -12.74
C GLN A 192 21.53 9.76 -13.69
N LEU A 193 20.68 10.64 -13.17
CA LEU A 193 19.79 11.45 -13.99
C LEU A 193 20.27 12.90 -14.19
N SER A 194 21.26 13.38 -13.43
CA SER A 194 21.67 14.79 -13.39
C SER A 194 22.22 15.33 -14.71
N GLU A 195 22.72 14.49 -15.60
CA GLU A 195 23.24 14.92 -16.90
C GLU A 195 22.10 15.44 -17.80
N SER A 196 21.00 14.70 -17.90
CA SER A 196 19.88 15.00 -18.80
C SER A 196 18.75 15.77 -18.11
N PHE A 197 18.64 15.65 -16.78
CA PHE A 197 17.49 16.18 -16.05
C PHE A 197 17.90 17.15 -14.93
N SER A 198 17.02 18.12 -14.67
CA SER A 198 17.03 18.97 -13.48
C SER A 198 16.16 18.31 -12.41
N ILE A 199 16.71 18.07 -11.23
CA ILE A 199 16.02 17.35 -10.14
C ILE A 199 15.89 18.27 -8.93
N LYS A 200 14.67 18.39 -8.42
CA LYS A 200 14.36 19.06 -7.15
C LYS A 200 13.69 18.04 -6.22
N TYR A 201 13.90 18.16 -4.94
CA TYR A 201 13.25 17.27 -3.98
C TYR A 201 12.88 17.98 -2.67
N ASN A 202 11.96 17.37 -1.94
CA ASN A 202 11.60 17.69 -0.58
C ASN A 202 11.52 16.37 0.19
N ASP A 203 12.11 16.31 1.35
CA ASP A 203 12.11 15.16 2.25
C ASP A 203 11.31 15.44 3.55
N GLY A 204 11.18 14.40 4.38
CA GLY A 204 10.45 14.51 5.65
C GLY A 204 8.96 14.83 5.48
N LEU A 205 8.37 14.40 4.37
CA LEU A 205 6.97 14.65 4.04
C LEU A 205 6.07 13.50 4.53
N GLN A 206 4.77 13.76 4.51
CA GLN A 206 3.73 12.75 4.68
C GLN A 206 2.91 12.62 3.40
N LEU A 207 2.60 11.38 3.02
CA LEU A 207 1.61 11.07 2.01
C LEU A 207 0.32 10.63 2.70
N PHE A 208 -0.72 11.43 2.54
CA PHE A 208 -2.05 11.18 3.05
C PHE A 208 -2.93 10.66 1.93
N THR A 209 -3.57 9.51 2.11
CA THR A 209 -4.47 8.91 1.12
C THR A 209 -5.84 8.70 1.74
N ILE A 210 -6.89 9.16 1.05
CA ILE A 210 -8.29 8.89 1.41
C ILE A 210 -8.91 8.06 0.31
N ARG A 211 -9.38 6.87 0.66
CA ARG A 211 -10.21 6.06 -0.22
C ARG A 211 -11.69 6.34 0.06
N HIS A 212 -12.52 6.34 -0.97
CA HIS A 212 -13.97 6.62 -0.89
C HIS A 212 -14.30 7.98 -0.26
N TYR A 213 -13.47 8.99 -0.53
CA TYR A 213 -13.54 10.35 0.04
C TYR A 213 -14.90 11.05 -0.15
N GLY A 214 -15.69 10.69 -1.17
CA GLY A 214 -17.01 11.26 -1.44
C GLY A 214 -18.09 10.91 -0.41
N LYS A 215 -17.79 10.09 0.60
CA LYS A 215 -18.71 9.64 1.64
C LYS A 215 -18.54 10.36 2.98
N GLY A 216 -17.92 11.57 3.00
CA GLY A 216 -17.81 12.39 4.21
C GLY A 216 -16.42 12.37 4.85
N GLY A 217 -15.35 12.39 4.05
CA GLY A 217 -13.99 12.47 4.58
C GLY A 217 -13.73 13.79 5.29
N ASP A 218 -13.33 13.73 6.56
CA ASP A 218 -12.83 14.88 7.30
C ASP A 218 -11.50 15.34 6.70
N MET A 219 -11.42 16.64 6.39
CA MET A 219 -10.22 17.29 5.83
C MET A 219 -9.47 18.13 6.88
N SER A 220 -9.84 18.06 8.14
CA SER A 220 -9.21 18.83 9.24
C SER A 220 -7.70 18.54 9.36
N PHE A 221 -7.25 17.35 8.91
CA PHE A 221 -5.83 17.02 8.87
C PHE A 221 -4.99 17.94 7.97
N LEU A 222 -5.61 18.70 7.05
CA LEU A 222 -4.92 19.70 6.20
C LEU A 222 -4.76 21.05 6.89
N GLU A 223 -5.47 21.30 7.98
CA GLU A 223 -5.40 22.58 8.67
C GLU A 223 -3.99 22.87 9.18
N GLY A 224 -3.48 24.05 8.83
CA GLY A 224 -2.13 24.48 9.18
C GLY A 224 -0.99 23.76 8.45
N ARG A 225 -1.27 22.86 7.52
CA ARG A 225 -0.27 22.11 6.74
C ARG A 225 -0.12 22.64 5.33
N ARG A 226 1.11 22.58 4.82
CA ARG A 226 1.38 22.97 3.43
C ARG A 226 1.23 21.75 2.50
N VAL A 227 0.23 21.81 1.61
CA VAL A 227 0.06 20.83 0.53
C VAL A 227 1.03 21.17 -0.59
N LEU A 228 1.90 20.21 -0.96
CA LEU A 228 2.85 20.34 -2.06
C LEU A 228 2.30 19.77 -3.36
N VAL A 229 1.63 18.62 -3.29
CA VAL A 229 0.97 17.97 -4.42
C VAL A 229 -0.36 17.40 -3.95
N GLN A 230 -1.37 17.52 -4.80
CA GLN A 230 -2.68 16.88 -4.63
C GLN A 230 -3.03 16.11 -5.89
N GLN A 231 -3.54 14.89 -5.72
CA GLN A 231 -4.05 14.06 -6.80
C GLN A 231 -5.42 13.52 -6.43
N GLN A 232 -6.32 13.48 -7.39
CA GLN A 232 -7.69 13.00 -7.19
C GLN A 232 -8.11 12.09 -8.33
N SER A 233 -8.69 10.95 -7.98
CA SER A 233 -9.38 10.04 -8.90
C SER A 233 -10.86 9.90 -8.49
N ARG A 234 -11.58 8.94 -9.08
CA ARG A 234 -13.00 8.71 -8.72
C ARG A 234 -13.21 8.38 -7.24
N SER A 235 -12.33 7.57 -6.67
CA SER A 235 -12.49 7.00 -5.32
C SER A 235 -11.35 7.31 -4.38
N THR A 236 -10.27 7.91 -4.89
CA THR A 236 -9.03 8.15 -4.10
C THR A 236 -8.62 9.60 -4.20
N MET A 237 -8.26 10.18 -3.07
CA MET A 237 -7.63 11.48 -2.98
C MET A 237 -6.32 11.33 -2.22
N GLN A 238 -5.26 11.93 -2.75
CA GLN A 238 -3.92 11.88 -2.15
C GLN A 238 -3.35 13.28 -1.99
N PHE A 239 -2.63 13.48 -0.89
CA PHE A 239 -1.96 14.75 -0.57
C PHE A 239 -0.54 14.46 -0.10
N VAL A 240 0.44 15.11 -0.72
CA VAL A 240 1.80 15.20 -0.17
C VAL A 240 1.88 16.49 0.64
N ILE A 241 2.09 16.35 1.94
CA ILE A 241 2.01 17.45 2.91
C ILE A 241 3.28 17.55 3.75
N ARG A 242 3.48 18.78 4.27
CA ARG A 242 4.58 19.12 5.18
C ARG A 242 4.06 19.71 6.48
#